data_e6c04bb430204de85f2cdae3f828e125
#
_entry.id   e6c04bb430204de85f2cdae3f828e125
#
_cell.length_a   1.000
_cell.length_b   1.000
_cell.length_c   1.000
_cell.angle_alpha   90.00
_cell.angle_beta   90.00
_cell.angle_gamma   90.00
#
_symmetry.space_group_name_H-M   'P 1'
#
loop_
_entity.id
_entity.type
_entity.pdbx_description
1 polymer ?
#
loop_
_entity_poly.entity_id
_entity_poly.type
_entity_poly.pdbx_seq_one_letter_code
_entity_poly.pdbx_strand_id
1 'polypeptide(L)'
;MNAPQMSSQAPVTGSALLTNAVGLHARPSVKLTQLAKSFSSSISVSTDAAGPWVDAKSPVKIMRVKAPKGTTLYFEALGDDAQEAVAALLDLVERRFDEVEGEDHG
;
A
#
# COMPACT_ATOMS: atom_id res chain seq x y z
N MET A 1 15.61 -22.77 -21.69
CA MET A 1 15.16 -22.23 -21.44
C MET A 1 14.98 -21.71 -20.48
N ASN A 2 14.95 -21.52 -20.15
CA ASN A 2 14.75 -21.05 -19.49
C ASN A 2 14.56 -19.90 -18.98
N ALA A 3 14.83 -19.42 -19.15
CA ALA A 3 14.34 -18.09 -19.05
C ALA A 3 13.08 -17.90 -18.27
N PRO A 4 12.30 -18.84 -18.13
CA PRO A 4 11.05 -18.70 -17.37
C PRO A 4 11.23 -18.14 -15.98
N GLN A 5 12.38 -18.21 -15.45
CA GLN A 5 12.58 -17.68 -14.13
C GLN A 5 12.33 -16.21 -14.06
N MET A 6 12.52 -15.56 -15.18
CA MET A 6 12.33 -14.13 -15.17
C MET A 6 10.90 -13.76 -15.00
N SER A 7 10.04 -14.55 -15.56
CA SER A 7 8.63 -14.19 -15.46
C SER A 7 8.11 -14.38 -14.05
N SER A 8 8.77 -15.20 -13.24
CA SER A 8 8.31 -15.36 -11.88
C SER A 8 8.57 -14.12 -11.05
N GLN A 9 9.33 -13.18 -11.60
CA GLN A 9 9.58 -11.92 -10.91
C GLN A 9 8.67 -10.81 -11.40
N ALA A 10 7.60 -11.14 -12.11
CA ALA A 10 6.66 -10.12 -12.54
C ALA A 10 6.00 -9.45 -11.33
N PRO A 11 5.75 -8.15 -11.41
CA PRO A 11 5.12 -7.46 -10.29
C PRO A 11 3.71 -7.96 -10.03
N VAL A 12 3.35 -7.96 -8.75
CA VAL A 12 1.98 -8.22 -8.34
C VAL A 12 1.35 -6.87 -8.05
N THR A 13 0.15 -6.64 -8.58
CA THR A 13 -0.51 -5.35 -8.42
C THR A 13 -1.88 -5.54 -7.79
N GLY A 14 -2.38 -4.48 -7.19
CA GLY A 14 -3.71 -4.46 -6.63
C GLY A 14 -4.11 -3.04 -6.29
N SER A 15 -5.38 -2.85 -6.01
CA SER A 15 -5.87 -1.53 -5.65
C SER A 15 -6.99 -1.64 -4.63
N ALA A 16 -7.18 -0.58 -3.86
CA ALA A 16 -8.24 -0.51 -2.88
C ALA A 16 -8.64 0.93 -2.67
N LEU A 17 -9.90 1.15 -2.37
CA LEU A 17 -10.45 2.48 -2.15
C LEU A 17 -10.26 2.88 -0.70
N LEU A 18 -9.75 4.09 -0.48
CA LEU A 18 -9.64 4.64 0.87
C LEU A 18 -11.02 5.03 1.35
N THR A 19 -11.49 4.37 2.40
CA THR A 19 -12.80 4.65 2.95
C THR A 19 -12.78 5.16 4.38
N ASN A 20 -11.59 5.21 5.00
CA ASN A 20 -11.48 5.76 6.34
C ASN A 20 -11.65 7.28 6.29
N ALA A 21 -12.19 7.83 7.37
CA ALA A 21 -12.65 9.22 7.37
C ALA A 21 -11.54 10.21 7.04
N VAL A 22 -10.33 9.94 7.48
CA VAL A 22 -9.23 10.90 7.34
C VAL A 22 -8.34 10.62 6.14
N GLY A 23 -8.57 9.52 5.43
CA GLY A 23 -7.70 9.18 4.31
C GLY A 23 -6.30 8.78 4.77
N LEU A 24 -5.34 9.04 3.91
CA LEU A 24 -3.96 8.61 4.17
C LEU A 24 -3.17 9.77 4.77
N HIS A 25 -3.27 9.93 6.10
CA HIS A 25 -2.46 10.92 6.77
C HIS A 25 -1.56 10.21 7.77
N ALA A 26 -1.09 10.88 8.80
CA ALA A 26 0.04 10.38 9.59
C ALA A 26 -0.15 8.97 10.14
N ARG A 27 -1.26 8.74 10.87
CA ARG A 27 -1.44 7.44 11.52
C ARG A 27 -1.62 6.30 10.52
N PRO A 28 -2.53 6.41 9.54
CA PRO A 28 -2.62 5.35 8.53
C PRO A 28 -1.33 5.16 7.75
N SER A 29 -0.59 6.24 7.49
CA SER A 29 0.66 6.14 6.76
C SER A 29 1.68 5.32 7.53
N VAL A 30 1.76 5.51 8.85
CA VAL A 30 2.67 4.73 9.68
C VAL A 30 2.28 3.27 9.66
N LYS A 31 0.98 2.98 9.78
CA LYS A 31 0.53 1.59 9.76
C LYS A 31 0.84 0.92 8.43
N LEU A 32 0.62 1.63 7.34
CA LEU A 32 0.92 1.11 6.02
C LEU A 32 2.41 0.81 5.88
N THR A 33 3.24 1.75 6.30
CA THR A 33 4.68 1.60 6.21
C THR A 33 5.17 0.43 7.04
N GLN A 34 4.67 0.30 8.26
CA GLN A 34 5.08 -0.79 9.14
C GLN A 34 4.72 -2.14 8.55
N LEU A 35 3.53 -2.25 7.98
CA LEU A 35 3.13 -3.50 7.35
C LEU A 35 3.99 -3.79 6.13
N ALA A 36 4.25 -2.78 5.31
CA ALA A 36 5.08 -2.95 4.12
C ALA A 36 6.48 -3.42 4.49
N LYS A 37 7.02 -2.90 5.58
CA LYS A 37 8.35 -3.28 6.02
C LYS A 37 8.44 -4.72 6.50
N SER A 38 7.33 -5.35 6.82
CA SER A 38 7.35 -6.73 7.28
C SER A 38 7.55 -7.72 6.13
N PHE A 39 7.51 -7.26 4.90
CA PHE A 39 7.72 -8.10 3.73
C PHE A 39 9.07 -7.79 3.09
N SER A 40 9.67 -8.80 2.48
CA SER A 40 10.97 -8.61 1.85
C SER A 40 10.86 -8.02 0.45
N SER A 41 9.70 -8.13 -0.18
CA SER A 41 9.51 -7.61 -1.53
C SER A 41 9.63 -6.09 -1.56
N SER A 42 10.00 -5.57 -2.72
CA SER A 42 9.90 -4.13 -2.98
C SER A 42 8.44 -3.79 -3.16
N ILE A 43 7.98 -2.74 -2.51
CA ILE A 43 6.57 -2.37 -2.55
C ILE A 43 6.45 -0.90 -2.85
N SER A 44 5.60 -0.58 -3.82
CA SER A 44 5.34 0.80 -4.22
C SER A 44 3.86 1.08 -4.14
N VAL A 45 3.52 2.34 -3.94
CA VAL A 45 2.12 2.76 -3.87
C VAL A 45 1.94 4.03 -4.69
N SER A 46 0.75 4.19 -5.25
CA SER A 46 0.41 5.36 -6.05
C SER A 46 -1.07 5.67 -5.92
N THR A 47 -1.44 6.89 -6.21
CA THR A 47 -2.86 7.26 -6.30
C THR A 47 -3.36 7.19 -7.73
N ASP A 48 -2.52 6.76 -8.66
CA ASP A 48 -2.86 6.64 -10.06
C ASP A 48 -2.17 5.41 -10.61
N ALA A 49 -2.88 4.64 -11.41
CA ALA A 49 -2.32 3.39 -11.95
C ALA A 49 -1.05 3.63 -12.77
N ALA A 50 -0.90 4.81 -13.32
CA ALA A 50 0.28 5.16 -14.11
C ALA A 50 1.41 5.75 -13.27
N GLY A 51 1.17 5.96 -11.99
CA GLY A 51 2.16 6.59 -11.12
C GLY A 51 1.94 8.07 -11.03
N PRO A 52 2.82 8.76 -10.39
CA PRO A 52 4.13 8.33 -9.90
C PRO A 52 4.02 7.38 -8.71
N TRP A 53 4.93 6.44 -8.66
CA TRP A 53 4.97 5.44 -7.60
C TRP A 53 5.97 5.87 -6.55
N VAL A 54 5.63 5.64 -5.28
CA VAL A 54 6.54 5.95 -4.19
C VAL A 54 6.78 4.70 -3.37
N ASP A 55 7.90 4.67 -2.67
CA ASP A 55 8.31 3.53 -1.85
C ASP A 55 7.38 3.41 -0.65
N ALA A 56 6.65 2.30 -0.59
CA ALA A 56 5.69 2.09 0.49
C ALA A 56 6.35 1.89 1.83
N LYS A 57 7.66 1.65 1.86
CA LYS A 57 8.38 1.45 3.12
C LYS A 57 8.94 2.75 3.69
N SER A 58 8.68 3.87 3.02
CA SER A 58 9.17 5.18 3.47
C SER A 58 8.02 6.00 4.03
N PRO A 59 7.98 6.23 5.35
CA PRO A 59 6.87 7.01 5.91
C PRO A 59 6.83 8.44 5.40
N VAL A 60 7.99 9.03 5.14
CA VAL A 60 8.01 10.40 4.63
C VAL A 60 7.38 10.47 3.25
N LYS A 61 7.72 9.52 2.39
CA LYS A 61 7.16 9.52 1.04
C LYS A 61 5.67 9.23 1.04
N ILE A 62 5.24 8.31 1.89
CA ILE A 62 3.82 7.99 1.99
C ILE A 62 3.04 9.20 2.46
N MET A 63 3.55 9.91 3.45
CA MET A 63 2.84 11.08 3.97
C MET A 63 2.72 12.18 2.94
N ARG A 64 3.65 12.25 2.00
CA ARG A 64 3.58 13.26 0.94
C ARG A 64 2.52 12.94 -0.11
N VAL A 65 2.02 11.73 -0.13
CA VAL A 65 1.01 11.34 -1.11
C VAL A 65 -0.29 12.10 -0.88
N LYS A 66 -0.67 12.32 0.37
CA LYS A 66 -1.82 13.16 0.72
C LYS A 66 -3.10 12.73 0.03
N ALA A 67 -3.45 11.48 0.22
CA ALA A 67 -4.64 10.91 -0.41
C ALA A 67 -5.82 11.02 0.53
N PRO A 68 -6.87 11.78 0.14
CA PRO A 68 -8.06 11.90 0.99
C PRO A 68 -8.98 10.69 0.85
N LYS A 69 -9.97 10.62 1.72
CA LYS A 69 -11.01 9.62 1.61
C LYS A 69 -11.58 9.64 0.18
N GLY A 70 -11.81 8.48 -0.37
CA GLY A 70 -12.34 8.35 -1.72
C GLY A 70 -11.28 8.17 -2.78
N THR A 71 -10.00 8.28 -2.41
CA THR A 71 -8.91 8.03 -3.35
C THR A 71 -8.67 6.53 -3.46
N THR A 72 -8.42 6.06 -4.67
CA THR A 72 -8.00 4.67 -4.87
C THR A 72 -6.49 4.60 -4.73
N LEU A 73 -6.02 3.70 -3.89
CA LEU A 73 -4.59 3.44 -3.76
C LEU A 73 -4.23 2.22 -4.61
N TYR A 74 -3.17 2.34 -5.37
CA TYR A 74 -2.62 1.27 -6.18
C TYR A 74 -1.33 0.79 -5.54
N PHE A 75 -1.16 -0.53 -5.49
CA PHE A 75 0.05 -1.15 -4.94
C PHE A 75 0.70 -2.02 -5.98
N GLU A 76 2.02 -2.04 -5.94
CA GLU A 76 2.80 -2.90 -6.80
C GLU A 76 3.92 -3.49 -5.98
N ALA A 77 4.10 -4.80 -6.03
CA ALA A 77 5.15 -5.45 -5.26
C ALA A 77 5.93 -6.40 -6.16
N LEU A 78 7.21 -6.50 -5.90
CA LEU A 78 8.10 -7.38 -6.66
C LEU A 78 9.01 -8.11 -5.69
N GLY A 79 8.96 -9.43 -5.71
CA GLY A 79 9.77 -10.25 -4.83
C GLY A 79 9.06 -11.53 -4.46
N ASP A 80 9.70 -12.32 -3.61
CA ASP A 80 9.20 -13.64 -3.28
C ASP A 80 7.88 -13.62 -2.55
N ASP A 81 7.65 -12.64 -1.70
CA ASP A 81 6.41 -12.55 -0.94
C ASP A 81 5.49 -11.45 -1.46
N ALA A 82 5.62 -11.12 -2.75
CA ALA A 82 4.86 -10.02 -3.33
C ALA A 82 3.36 -10.23 -3.24
N GLN A 83 2.87 -11.45 -3.48
CA GLN A 83 1.44 -11.70 -3.42
C GLN A 83 0.90 -11.50 -2.03
N GLU A 84 1.59 -12.04 -1.04
CA GLU A 84 1.18 -11.86 0.35
C GLU A 84 1.23 -10.40 0.74
N ALA A 85 2.24 -9.68 0.26
CA ALA A 85 2.39 -8.28 0.59
C ALA A 85 1.23 -7.46 0.06
N VAL A 86 0.89 -7.64 -1.21
CA VAL A 86 -0.20 -6.88 -1.80
C VAL A 86 -1.51 -7.23 -1.10
N ALA A 87 -1.76 -8.52 -0.87
CA ALA A 87 -2.99 -8.93 -0.21
C ALA A 87 -3.12 -8.31 1.17
N ALA A 88 -2.03 -8.29 1.92
CA ALA A 88 -2.05 -7.73 3.27
C ALA A 88 -2.31 -6.22 3.24
N LEU A 89 -1.71 -5.53 2.29
CA LEU A 89 -1.91 -4.09 2.19
C LEU A 89 -3.32 -3.73 1.75
N LEU A 90 -3.87 -4.49 0.80
CA LEU A 90 -5.26 -4.26 0.41
C LEU A 90 -6.20 -4.49 1.58
N ASP A 91 -5.93 -5.54 2.34
CA ASP A 91 -6.75 -5.84 3.51
C ASP A 91 -6.67 -4.72 4.54
N LEU A 92 -5.48 -4.18 4.77
CA LEU A 92 -5.32 -3.07 5.71
C LEU A 92 -6.14 -1.85 5.28
N VAL A 93 -6.12 -1.52 4.00
CA VAL A 93 -6.89 -0.40 3.48
C VAL A 93 -8.38 -0.67 3.65
N GLU A 94 -8.81 -1.89 3.33
CA GLU A 94 -10.23 -2.25 3.40
C GLU A 94 -10.73 -2.25 4.84
N ARG A 95 -9.86 -2.56 5.78
CA ARG A 95 -10.20 -2.47 7.21
C ARG A 95 -10.12 -1.04 7.74
N ARG A 96 -9.89 -0.07 6.85
CA ARG A 96 -9.77 1.34 7.25
C ARG A 96 -8.64 1.54 8.26
N PHE A 97 -7.55 0.78 8.10
CA PHE A 97 -6.37 0.85 8.96
C PHE A 97 -6.75 0.57 10.42
N ASP A 98 -7.81 -0.21 10.62
CA ASP A 98 -8.31 -0.55 11.95
C ASP A 98 -8.74 0.67 12.75
N GLU A 99 -9.03 1.77 12.09
CA GLU A 99 -9.54 2.95 12.77
C GLU A 99 -11.01 2.78 13.08
N VAL A 100 -11.40 3.21 14.26
CA VAL A 100 -12.79 3.17 14.67
C VAL A 100 -13.34 4.58 14.52
N GLU A 101 -14.34 4.73 13.65
CA GLU A 101 -14.91 6.04 13.44
C GLU A 101 -15.58 6.51 14.70
N GLY A 102 -15.37 7.78 14.99
CA GLY A 102 -15.90 8.32 16.20
C GLY A 102 -14.91 8.32 17.33
N GLU A 103 -13.92 7.46 17.27
CA GLU A 103 -12.87 7.47 18.26
C GLU A 103 -11.70 8.28 17.81
N ASP A 104 -11.61 8.47 16.56
CA ASP A 104 -10.43 9.02 15.98
C ASP A 104 -10.41 10.52 16.03
N HIS A 105 -11.22 11.09 16.80
CA HIS A 105 -11.26 12.51 16.93
C HIS A 105 -10.35 13.00 18.04
N GLY A 106 -9.85 12.08 18.76
CA GLY A 106 -9.03 12.44 19.89
C GLY A 106 -7.64 12.83 19.52
#